data_d311d56682beff1471612a6a4311f3ea
#
_entry.id   d311d56682beff1471612a6a4311f3ea
#
_cell.length_a   1.000
_cell.length_b   1.000
_cell.length_c   1.000
_cell.angle_alpha   90.00
_cell.angle_beta   90.00
_cell.angle_gamma   90.00
#
_symmetry.space_group_name_H-M   'P 1'
#
loop_
_entity.id
_entity.type
_entity.pdbx_description
1 polymer ?
#
loop_
_entity_poly.entity_id
_entity_poly.type
_entity_poly.pdbx_seq_one_letter_code
_entity_poly.pdbx_strand_id
1 'polypeptide(L)'
;MENYLPLLQSTSLFAGLEAEALRVLLGEVGAVLRTYDRGETLVLAGQPNRRVGVVLSGAIEAYHPAASGARLPISQMGPGGVFGDVLGGSSLSSPVTVVASAPCEVLLVPYEKLLLPGADPARQRVLQNLVRTISDKYFLLSRRVDLLLLKSLRAKVCAYLLSEAEVHHSLTFTIPYSRIQLADYLNCDRSALSRELSLMQRDGLLETYKS
;
A
#
# COMPACT_ATOMS: atom_id res chain seq x y z
N MET A 1 -12.97 20.31 4.66
CA MET A 1 -12.85 19.10 5.50
C MET A 1 -14.14 18.26 5.48
N GLU A 2 -15.31 18.87 5.70
CA GLU A 2 -16.59 18.14 5.80
C GLU A 2 -16.92 17.29 4.56
N ASN A 3 -16.67 17.81 3.37
CA ASN A 3 -16.91 17.06 2.11
C ASN A 3 -16.09 15.78 1.97
N TYR A 4 -15.03 15.61 2.75
CA TYR A 4 -14.14 14.46 2.69
C TYR A 4 -14.39 13.43 3.80
N LEU A 5 -15.28 13.70 4.77
CA LEU A 5 -15.56 12.78 5.88
C LEU A 5 -15.97 11.38 5.40
N PRO A 6 -16.88 11.23 4.41
CA PRO A 6 -17.25 9.89 3.92
C PRO A 6 -16.05 9.13 3.29
N LEU A 7 -15.22 9.83 2.53
CA LEU A 7 -14.00 9.26 1.97
C LEU A 7 -13.03 8.85 3.08
N LEU A 8 -12.80 9.71 4.06
CA LEU A 8 -11.90 9.42 5.18
C LEU A 8 -12.36 8.21 5.99
N GLN A 9 -13.67 8.10 6.29
CA GLN A 9 -14.24 6.95 6.99
C GLN A 9 -14.07 5.63 6.24
N SER A 10 -14.01 5.66 4.91
CA SER A 10 -13.78 4.48 4.08
C SER A 10 -12.31 4.03 4.04
N THR A 11 -11.38 4.86 4.53
CA THR A 11 -9.95 4.52 4.54
C THR A 11 -9.61 3.53 5.65
N SER A 12 -8.54 2.74 5.45
CA SER A 12 -8.03 1.84 6.49
C SER A 12 -7.65 2.57 7.78
N LEU A 13 -7.19 3.83 7.69
CA LEU A 13 -6.77 4.63 8.83
C LEU A 13 -7.92 5.01 9.77
N PHE A 14 -9.06 5.40 9.21
CA PHE A 14 -10.19 5.95 9.96
C PHE A 14 -11.41 5.02 9.98
N ALA A 15 -11.26 3.79 9.53
CA ALA A 15 -12.33 2.79 9.51
C ALA A 15 -12.97 2.60 10.89
N GLY A 16 -14.31 2.61 10.92
CA GLY A 16 -15.10 2.40 12.15
C GLY A 16 -15.19 3.63 13.06
N LEU A 17 -14.81 4.82 12.59
CA LEU A 17 -15.06 6.08 13.27
C LEU A 17 -16.34 6.72 12.77
N GLU A 18 -17.15 7.26 13.67
CA GLU A 18 -18.28 8.12 13.35
C GLU A 18 -17.78 9.49 12.84
N ALA A 19 -18.55 10.13 11.96
CA ALA A 19 -18.14 11.37 11.30
C ALA A 19 -17.79 12.49 12.30
N GLU A 20 -18.59 12.64 13.35
CA GLU A 20 -18.37 13.67 14.38
C GLU A 20 -17.09 13.38 15.21
N ALA A 21 -16.89 12.12 15.61
CA ALA A 21 -15.68 11.71 16.33
C ALA A 21 -14.42 11.92 15.48
N LEU A 22 -14.51 11.62 14.18
CA LEU A 22 -13.41 11.87 13.23
C LEU A 22 -13.13 13.37 13.10
N ARG A 23 -14.16 14.20 12.96
CA ARG A 23 -14.02 15.65 12.86
C ARG A 23 -13.32 16.25 14.08
N VAL A 24 -13.76 15.86 15.28
CA VAL A 24 -13.15 16.31 16.54
C VAL A 24 -11.68 15.87 16.62
N LEU A 25 -11.41 14.59 16.35
CA LEU A 25 -10.06 14.04 16.38
C LEU A 25 -9.13 14.78 15.42
N LEU A 26 -9.55 15.02 14.17
CA LEU A 26 -8.72 15.71 13.17
C LEU A 26 -8.37 17.15 13.61
N GLY A 27 -9.29 17.83 14.29
CA GLY A 27 -9.03 19.14 14.90
C GLY A 27 -8.01 19.07 16.04
N GLU A 28 -8.17 18.13 16.97
CA GLU A 28 -7.29 17.96 18.13
C GLU A 28 -5.86 17.57 17.74
N VAL A 29 -5.69 16.68 16.75
CA VAL A 29 -4.36 16.26 16.29
C VAL A 29 -3.70 17.30 15.38
N GLY A 30 -4.41 18.38 15.01
CA GLY A 30 -3.91 19.40 14.11
C GLY A 30 -3.67 18.86 12.70
N ALA A 31 -4.60 18.07 12.19
CA ALA A 31 -4.56 17.61 10.82
C ALA A 31 -4.71 18.79 9.84
N VAL A 32 -3.91 18.79 8.77
CA VAL A 32 -3.89 19.87 7.79
C VAL A 32 -4.15 19.38 6.38
N LEU A 33 -4.90 20.16 5.61
CA LEU A 33 -5.05 19.96 4.17
C LEU A 33 -3.88 20.62 3.44
N ARG A 34 -3.36 19.92 2.43
CA ARG A 34 -2.32 20.42 1.54
C ARG A 34 -2.65 20.06 0.10
N THR A 35 -2.43 21.01 -0.78
CA THR A 35 -2.47 20.82 -2.23
C THR A 35 -1.06 20.71 -2.77
N TYR A 36 -0.91 19.87 -3.80
CA TYR A 36 0.35 19.69 -4.51
C TYR A 36 0.09 19.68 -6.00
N ASP A 37 0.92 20.39 -6.74
CA ASP A 37 0.94 20.33 -8.18
C ASP A 37 1.67 19.09 -8.68
N ARG A 38 1.41 18.69 -9.92
CA ARG A 38 2.07 17.52 -10.53
C ARG A 38 3.59 17.67 -10.49
N GLY A 39 4.26 16.66 -9.96
CA GLY A 39 5.71 16.60 -9.80
C GLY A 39 6.22 17.10 -8.45
N GLU A 40 5.39 17.73 -7.63
CA GLU A 40 5.79 18.16 -6.29
C GLU A 40 6.00 16.96 -5.35
N THR A 41 6.98 17.11 -4.47
CA THR A 41 7.38 16.06 -3.52
C THR A 41 6.63 16.19 -2.20
N LEU A 42 5.95 15.11 -1.81
CA LEU A 42 5.26 14.99 -0.53
C LEU A 42 6.17 14.39 0.56
N VAL A 43 6.95 13.36 0.18
CA VAL A 43 7.92 12.70 1.05
C VAL A 43 9.22 12.52 0.26
N LEU A 44 10.36 12.88 0.82
CA LEU A 44 11.65 12.75 0.18
C LEU A 44 12.45 11.60 0.81
N ALA A 45 12.97 10.70 -0.03
CA ALA A 45 13.88 9.64 0.41
C ALA A 45 15.09 10.24 1.16
N GLY A 46 15.54 9.57 2.19
CA GLY A 46 16.62 10.04 3.05
C GLY A 46 16.22 11.06 4.11
N GLN A 47 14.98 11.55 4.08
CA GLN A 47 14.46 12.48 5.09
C GLN A 47 13.50 11.78 6.06
N PRO A 48 13.44 12.20 7.34
CA PRO A 48 12.45 11.69 8.28
C PRO A 48 11.04 12.12 7.84
N ASN A 49 10.07 11.20 7.90
CA ASN A 49 8.66 11.53 7.74
C ASN A 49 7.92 11.28 9.05
N ARG A 50 7.27 12.31 9.58
CA ARG A 50 6.49 12.26 10.82
C ARG A 50 5.00 12.45 10.62
N ARG A 51 4.52 12.25 9.41
CA ARG A 51 3.10 12.45 9.06
C ARG A 51 2.55 11.23 8.35
N VAL A 52 1.31 10.89 8.68
CA VAL A 52 0.50 9.99 7.89
C VAL A 52 -0.35 10.84 6.96
N GLY A 53 -0.42 10.48 5.68
CA GLY A 53 -1.21 11.19 4.70
C GLY A 53 -2.33 10.35 4.13
N VAL A 54 -3.43 11.00 3.77
CA VAL A 54 -4.54 10.42 3.02
C VAL A 54 -4.75 11.25 1.76
N VAL A 55 -4.79 10.61 0.61
CA VAL A 55 -5.11 11.26 -0.66
C VAL A 55 -6.62 11.55 -0.68
N LEU A 56 -7.00 12.79 -0.88
CA LEU A 56 -8.40 13.22 -0.95
C LEU A 56 -8.87 13.36 -2.39
N SER A 57 -8.00 13.88 -3.26
CA SER A 57 -8.24 14.01 -4.69
C SER A 57 -6.94 13.90 -5.47
N GLY A 58 -7.02 13.64 -6.78
CA GLY A 58 -5.85 13.49 -7.63
C GLY A 58 -5.12 12.15 -7.43
N ALA A 59 -3.80 12.14 -7.62
CA ALA A 59 -3.00 10.92 -7.52
C ALA A 59 -1.56 11.20 -7.10
N ILE A 60 -0.98 10.27 -6.35
CA ILE A 60 0.43 10.26 -5.95
C ILE A 60 1.09 8.96 -6.40
N GLU A 61 2.41 8.99 -6.56
CA GLU A 61 3.22 7.80 -6.78
C GLU A 61 4.38 7.73 -5.79
N ALA A 62 4.71 6.52 -5.35
CA ALA A 62 5.86 6.24 -4.51
C ALA A 62 6.90 5.44 -5.31
N TYR A 63 8.18 5.80 -5.18
CA TYR A 63 9.28 5.12 -5.84
C TYR A 63 10.54 5.08 -4.97
N HIS A 64 11.39 4.07 -5.18
CA HIS A 64 12.75 4.05 -4.68
C HIS A 64 13.67 4.82 -5.66
N PRO A 65 14.45 5.80 -5.20
CA PRO A 65 15.50 6.38 -6.00
C PRO A 65 16.64 5.37 -6.17
N ALA A 66 16.98 5.00 -7.40
CA ALA A 66 18.14 4.16 -7.67
C ALA A 66 19.41 5.01 -7.72
N ALA A 67 20.57 4.40 -7.46
CA ALA A 67 21.88 5.06 -7.55
C ALA A 67 22.19 5.60 -8.96
N SER A 68 21.57 5.00 -10.00
CA SER A 68 21.65 5.46 -11.39
C SER A 68 20.81 6.70 -11.69
N GLY A 69 20.03 7.21 -10.72
CA GLY A 69 19.03 8.26 -10.92
C GLY A 69 17.68 7.76 -11.47
N ALA A 70 17.56 6.47 -11.76
CA ALA A 70 16.29 5.88 -12.18
C ALA A 70 15.28 5.84 -11.02
N ARG A 71 13.98 5.89 -11.35
CA ARG A 71 12.89 5.74 -10.40
C ARG A 71 12.38 4.30 -10.48
N LEU A 72 12.46 3.57 -9.37
CA LEU A 72 11.88 2.23 -9.26
C LEU A 72 10.48 2.35 -8.65
N PRO A 73 9.41 2.24 -9.44
CA PRO A 73 8.06 2.47 -8.95
C PRO A 73 7.68 1.40 -7.91
N ILE A 74 6.98 1.82 -6.85
CA ILE A 74 6.49 0.93 -5.79
C ILE A 74 4.98 0.86 -5.85
N SER A 75 4.31 2.01 -5.84
CA SER A 75 2.85 2.09 -5.83
C SER A 75 2.35 3.42 -6.38
N GLN A 76 1.14 3.39 -6.90
CA GLN A 76 0.36 4.56 -7.25
C GLN A 76 -0.92 4.56 -6.41
N MET A 77 -1.29 5.71 -5.89
CA MET A 77 -2.44 5.86 -4.99
C MET A 77 -3.30 7.04 -5.44
N GLY A 78 -4.60 6.79 -5.50
CA GLY A 78 -5.65 7.79 -5.71
C GLY A 78 -6.42 8.10 -4.44
N PRO A 79 -7.62 8.70 -4.52
CA PRO A 79 -8.45 9.05 -3.38
C PRO A 79 -8.70 7.87 -2.43
N GLY A 80 -8.56 8.11 -1.13
CA GLY A 80 -8.60 7.08 -0.09
C GLY A 80 -7.27 6.37 0.17
N GLY A 81 -6.26 6.57 -0.68
CA GLY A 81 -4.93 5.99 -0.48
C GLY A 81 -4.24 6.56 0.77
N VAL A 82 -3.68 5.70 1.61
CA VAL A 82 -2.95 6.06 2.84
C VAL A 82 -1.46 5.87 2.62
N PHE A 83 -0.66 6.90 2.91
CA PHE A 83 0.80 6.87 2.79
C PHE A 83 1.48 7.40 4.06
N GLY A 84 2.76 7.07 4.23
CA GLY A 84 3.54 7.49 5.40
C GLY A 84 3.19 6.78 6.71
N ASP A 85 2.25 5.86 6.71
CA ASP A 85 1.77 5.10 7.87
C ASP A 85 2.86 4.22 8.51
N VAL A 86 3.71 3.60 7.71
CA VAL A 86 4.85 2.82 8.19
C VAL A 86 6.00 3.73 8.65
N LEU A 87 6.21 4.85 7.96
CA LEU A 87 7.35 5.74 8.17
C LEU A 87 7.15 6.67 9.36
N GLY A 88 5.92 7.10 9.62
CA GLY A 88 5.61 8.07 10.67
C GLY A 88 6.00 7.61 12.07
N GLY A 89 6.00 6.29 12.33
CA GLY A 89 6.41 5.69 13.60
C GLY A 89 7.87 5.25 13.66
N SER A 90 8.62 5.37 12.57
CA SER A 90 10.01 4.93 12.48
C SER A 90 10.99 6.06 12.82
N SER A 91 12.07 5.71 13.51
CA SER A 91 13.23 6.60 13.68
C SER A 91 14.11 6.66 12.42
N LEU A 92 13.85 5.80 11.44
CA LEU A 92 14.60 5.74 10.20
C LEU A 92 14.09 6.78 9.20
N SER A 93 15.00 7.25 8.34
CA SER A 93 14.64 8.09 7.21
C SER A 93 13.82 7.28 6.18
N SER A 94 12.96 7.98 5.43
CA SER A 94 12.17 7.34 4.38
C SER A 94 13.06 6.69 3.33
N PRO A 95 12.87 5.42 3.00
CA PRO A 95 13.57 4.81 1.87
C PRO A 95 12.96 5.19 0.51
N VAL A 96 11.79 5.84 0.52
CA VAL A 96 11.01 6.13 -0.68
C VAL A 96 10.78 7.63 -0.85
N THR A 97 10.67 8.07 -2.08
CA THR A 97 10.14 9.38 -2.45
C THR A 97 8.69 9.23 -2.88
N VAL A 98 7.82 10.11 -2.40
CA VAL A 98 6.42 10.22 -2.81
C VAL A 98 6.21 11.55 -3.51
N VAL A 99 5.68 11.52 -4.73
CA VAL A 99 5.41 12.70 -5.55
C VAL A 99 3.98 12.72 -6.04
N ALA A 100 3.46 13.89 -6.31
CA ALA A 100 2.16 14.06 -6.96
C ALA A 100 2.29 13.64 -8.45
N SER A 101 1.60 12.58 -8.85
CA SER A 101 1.56 12.15 -10.27
C SER A 101 0.50 12.92 -11.08
N ALA A 102 -0.47 13.51 -10.40
CA ALA A 102 -1.43 14.51 -10.88
C ALA A 102 -1.64 15.56 -9.79
N PRO A 103 -2.18 16.75 -10.10
CA PRO A 103 -2.58 17.70 -9.07
C PRO A 103 -3.44 17.00 -8.03
N CYS A 104 -3.09 17.15 -6.75
CA CYS A 104 -3.74 16.38 -5.69
C CYS A 104 -3.93 17.22 -4.42
N GLU A 105 -4.95 16.85 -3.65
CA GLU A 105 -5.17 17.33 -2.30
C GLU A 105 -5.01 16.17 -1.33
N VAL A 106 -4.29 16.39 -0.24
CA VAL A 106 -4.02 15.39 0.78
C VAL A 106 -4.31 15.93 2.18
N LEU A 107 -4.77 15.04 3.05
CA LEU A 107 -4.85 15.28 4.48
C LEU A 107 -3.57 14.75 5.11
N LEU A 108 -2.86 15.60 5.87
CA LEU A 108 -1.66 15.24 6.61
C LEU A 108 -1.93 15.26 8.11
N VAL A 109 -1.70 14.15 8.77
CA VAL A 109 -1.93 13.94 10.21
C VAL A 109 -0.58 13.76 10.90
N PRO A 110 -0.23 14.60 11.89
CA PRO A 110 1.01 14.42 12.66
C PRO A 110 0.99 13.10 13.44
N TYR A 111 1.93 12.20 13.15
CA TYR A 111 1.99 10.86 13.75
C TYR A 111 2.14 10.92 15.27
N GLU A 112 3.03 11.77 15.79
CA GLU A 112 3.27 11.95 17.21
C GLU A 112 2.03 12.41 17.99
N LYS A 113 1.13 13.16 17.35
CA LYS A 113 -0.14 13.58 17.97
C LYS A 113 -1.13 12.43 18.13
N LEU A 114 -1.05 11.43 17.25
CA LEU A 114 -1.85 10.20 17.38
C LEU A 114 -1.35 9.33 18.53
N LEU A 115 -0.04 9.38 18.86
CA LEU A 115 0.58 8.59 19.91
C LEU A 115 0.45 9.19 21.32
N LEU A 116 -0.06 10.41 21.45
CA LEU A 116 -0.22 11.03 22.78
C LEU A 116 -1.15 10.16 23.64
N PRO A 117 -0.75 9.91 24.91
CA PRO A 117 -1.57 9.15 25.83
C PRO A 117 -2.90 9.86 26.07
N GLY A 118 -3.99 9.08 26.17
CA GLY A 118 -5.33 9.59 26.41
C GLY A 118 -6.36 8.49 26.28
N ALA A 119 -7.52 8.69 26.91
CA ALA A 119 -8.62 7.76 26.89
C ALA A 119 -9.60 8.02 25.73
N ASP A 120 -9.23 8.84 24.74
CA ASP A 120 -10.09 9.14 23.59
C ASP A 120 -10.29 7.88 22.73
N PRO A 121 -11.54 7.36 22.64
CA PRO A 121 -11.83 6.14 21.87
C PRO A 121 -11.54 6.28 20.38
N ALA A 122 -11.70 7.47 19.79
CA ALA A 122 -11.43 7.71 18.39
C ALA A 122 -9.93 7.57 18.08
N ARG A 123 -9.08 8.14 18.93
CA ARG A 123 -7.61 8.01 18.82
C ARG A 123 -7.17 6.57 19.00
N GLN A 124 -7.72 5.84 19.98
CA GLN A 124 -7.43 4.42 20.17
C GLN A 124 -7.80 3.60 18.94
N ARG A 125 -8.95 3.88 18.31
CA ARG A 125 -9.37 3.21 17.08
C ARG A 125 -8.38 3.46 15.93
N VAL A 126 -7.93 4.70 15.74
CA VAL A 126 -6.93 5.03 14.71
C VAL A 126 -5.61 4.30 14.97
N LEU A 127 -5.15 4.22 16.22
CA LEU A 127 -3.95 3.46 16.57
C LEU A 127 -4.11 1.97 16.28
N GLN A 128 -5.27 1.37 16.61
CA GLN A 128 -5.56 -0.02 16.28
C GLN A 128 -5.54 -0.25 14.76
N ASN A 129 -6.15 0.67 13.99
CA ASN A 129 -6.16 0.62 12.54
C ASN A 129 -4.74 0.73 11.96
N LEU A 130 -3.91 1.62 12.49
CA LEU A 130 -2.48 1.75 12.10
C LEU A 130 -1.72 0.45 12.36
N VAL A 131 -1.82 -0.11 13.57
CA VAL A 131 -1.16 -1.38 13.92
C VAL A 131 -1.59 -2.48 12.98
N ARG A 132 -2.89 -2.62 12.72
CA ARG A 132 -3.43 -3.60 11.77
C ARG A 132 -2.83 -3.41 10.37
N THR A 133 -2.88 -2.18 9.85
CA THR A 133 -2.38 -1.86 8.50
C THR A 133 -0.88 -2.16 8.37
N ILE A 134 -0.08 -1.83 9.40
CA ILE A 134 1.36 -2.13 9.42
C ILE A 134 1.58 -3.64 9.47
N SER A 135 0.83 -4.36 10.30
CA SER A 135 0.91 -5.82 10.40
C SER A 135 0.57 -6.49 9.06
N ASP A 136 -0.51 -6.07 8.41
CA ASP A 136 -0.90 -6.59 7.10
C ASP A 136 0.20 -6.36 6.05
N LYS A 137 0.76 -5.15 6.00
CA LYS A 137 1.89 -4.83 5.11
C LYS A 137 3.13 -5.67 5.41
N TYR A 138 3.44 -5.89 6.69
CA TYR A 138 4.54 -6.76 7.10
C TYR A 138 4.35 -8.20 6.62
N PHE A 139 3.17 -8.79 6.83
CA PHE A 139 2.89 -10.16 6.40
C PHE A 139 2.90 -10.29 4.88
N LEU A 140 2.38 -9.31 4.14
CA LEU A 140 2.45 -9.29 2.68
C LEU A 140 3.90 -9.24 2.19
N LEU A 141 4.74 -8.42 2.82
CA LEU A 141 6.16 -8.33 2.49
C LEU A 141 6.88 -9.64 2.84
N SER A 142 6.64 -10.21 4.02
CA SER A 142 7.22 -11.48 4.44
C SER A 142 6.89 -12.60 3.46
N ARG A 143 5.63 -12.77 3.09
CA ARG A 143 5.20 -13.74 2.07
C ARG A 143 5.90 -13.53 0.73
N ARG A 144 6.08 -12.28 0.30
CA ARG A 144 6.81 -12.00 -0.93
C ARG A 144 8.28 -12.39 -0.84
N VAL A 145 8.92 -12.14 0.29
CA VAL A 145 10.31 -12.57 0.53
C VAL A 145 10.41 -14.08 0.47
N ASP A 146 9.54 -14.82 1.18
CA ASP A 146 9.52 -16.28 1.18
C ASP A 146 9.35 -16.84 -0.23
N LEU A 147 8.44 -16.25 -1.01
CA LEU A 147 8.22 -16.62 -2.40
C LEU A 147 9.45 -16.38 -3.28
N LEU A 148 10.15 -15.25 -3.10
CA LEU A 148 11.35 -14.92 -3.87
C LEU A 148 12.54 -15.83 -3.54
N LEU A 149 12.61 -16.39 -2.34
CA LEU A 149 13.64 -17.35 -1.90
C LEU A 149 13.48 -18.73 -2.55
N LEU A 150 12.32 -19.05 -3.11
CA LEU A 150 12.12 -20.32 -3.83
C LEU A 150 13.01 -20.38 -5.08
N LYS A 151 13.68 -21.51 -5.28
CA LYS A 151 14.69 -21.67 -6.33
C LYS A 151 14.10 -21.80 -7.74
N SER A 152 12.95 -22.46 -7.90
CA SER A 152 12.36 -22.69 -9.22
C SER A 152 11.17 -21.78 -9.47
N LEU A 153 10.99 -21.37 -10.73
CA LEU A 153 9.85 -20.58 -11.13
C LEU A 153 8.53 -21.34 -10.90
N ARG A 154 8.51 -22.65 -11.13
CA ARG A 154 7.36 -23.49 -10.83
C ARG A 154 6.96 -23.42 -9.36
N ALA A 155 7.92 -23.53 -8.45
CA ALA A 155 7.65 -23.41 -7.01
C ALA A 155 7.10 -22.01 -6.64
N LYS A 156 7.64 -20.95 -7.23
CA LYS A 156 7.14 -19.58 -7.03
C LYS A 156 5.68 -19.44 -7.50
N VAL A 157 5.37 -19.96 -8.69
CA VAL A 157 4.01 -19.93 -9.25
C VAL A 157 3.04 -20.72 -8.38
N CYS A 158 3.42 -21.95 -7.98
CA CYS A 158 2.60 -22.77 -7.09
C CYS A 158 2.33 -22.07 -5.76
N ALA A 159 3.36 -21.55 -5.10
CA ALA A 159 3.22 -20.86 -3.81
C ALA A 159 2.32 -19.62 -3.92
N TYR A 160 2.47 -18.84 -4.99
CA TYR A 160 1.61 -17.69 -5.25
C TYR A 160 0.15 -18.11 -5.45
N LEU A 161 -0.11 -19.08 -6.33
CA LEU A 161 -1.49 -19.52 -6.63
C LEU A 161 -2.17 -20.19 -5.42
N LEU A 162 -1.44 -20.95 -4.62
CA LEU A 162 -1.97 -21.53 -3.38
C LEU A 162 -2.33 -20.44 -2.36
N SER A 163 -1.50 -19.41 -2.21
CA SER A 163 -1.81 -18.27 -1.35
C SER A 163 -3.06 -17.50 -1.83
N GLU A 164 -3.23 -17.32 -3.13
CA GLU A 164 -4.44 -16.69 -3.69
C GLU A 164 -5.68 -17.58 -3.45
N ALA A 165 -5.56 -18.89 -3.62
CA ALA A 165 -6.65 -19.83 -3.35
C ALA A 165 -7.10 -19.78 -1.88
N GLU A 166 -6.16 -19.64 -0.93
CA GLU A 166 -6.47 -19.43 0.49
C GLU A 166 -7.22 -18.13 0.73
N VAL A 167 -6.76 -17.01 0.14
CA VAL A 167 -7.40 -15.70 0.28
C VAL A 167 -8.82 -15.70 -0.29
N HIS A 168 -9.01 -16.33 -1.44
CA HIS A 168 -10.31 -16.40 -2.10
C HIS A 168 -11.21 -17.54 -1.57
N HIS A 169 -10.71 -18.40 -0.68
CA HIS A 169 -11.37 -19.63 -0.23
C HIS A 169 -11.93 -20.47 -1.40
N SER A 170 -11.21 -20.48 -2.53
CA SER A 170 -11.61 -21.11 -3.78
C SER A 170 -10.39 -21.51 -4.61
N LEU A 171 -10.49 -22.63 -5.34
CA LEU A 171 -9.51 -23.02 -6.35
C LEU A 171 -9.72 -22.31 -7.70
N THR A 172 -10.84 -21.56 -7.83
CA THR A 172 -11.12 -20.74 -9.02
C THR A 172 -11.22 -19.28 -8.61
N PHE A 173 -10.31 -18.46 -9.11
CA PHE A 173 -10.20 -17.04 -8.76
C PHE A 173 -9.57 -16.24 -9.89
N THR A 174 -9.72 -14.93 -9.82
CA THR A 174 -9.06 -13.98 -10.74
C THR A 174 -7.88 -13.35 -10.02
N ILE A 175 -6.70 -13.44 -10.63
CA ILE A 175 -5.51 -12.74 -10.12
C ILE A 175 -5.53 -11.26 -10.55
N PRO A 176 -5.12 -10.32 -9.67
CA PRO A 176 -5.17 -8.88 -9.97
C PRO A 176 -4.04 -8.41 -10.90
N TYR A 177 -3.19 -9.31 -11.38
CA TYR A 177 -2.01 -9.00 -12.16
C TYR A 177 -2.16 -9.40 -13.64
N SER A 178 -1.75 -8.52 -14.54
CA SER A 178 -1.43 -8.92 -15.92
C SER A 178 -0.21 -9.85 -15.93
N ARG A 179 0.03 -10.55 -17.04
CA ARG A 179 1.20 -11.45 -17.18
C ARG A 179 2.54 -10.74 -16.98
N ILE A 180 2.65 -9.45 -17.34
CA ILE A 180 3.84 -8.63 -17.11
C ILE A 180 3.98 -8.36 -15.62
N GLN A 181 2.94 -7.86 -14.98
CA GLN A 181 2.96 -7.56 -13.56
C GLN A 181 3.21 -8.80 -12.69
N LEU A 182 2.65 -9.96 -13.07
CA LEU A 182 2.93 -11.20 -12.35
C LEU A 182 4.38 -11.66 -12.51
N ALA A 183 4.97 -11.50 -13.72
CA ALA A 183 6.38 -11.80 -13.94
C ALA A 183 7.29 -10.90 -13.09
N ASP A 184 6.98 -9.60 -13.03
CA ASP A 184 7.68 -8.64 -12.15
C ASP A 184 7.51 -9.01 -10.67
N TYR A 185 6.29 -9.39 -10.26
CA TYR A 185 6.02 -9.82 -8.88
C TYR A 185 6.84 -11.06 -8.49
N LEU A 186 6.97 -12.04 -9.39
CA LEU A 186 7.72 -13.29 -9.19
C LEU A 186 9.23 -13.13 -9.44
N ASN A 187 9.67 -11.95 -9.88
CA ASN A 187 11.03 -11.64 -10.29
C ASN A 187 11.55 -12.64 -11.34
N CYS A 188 10.86 -12.67 -12.49
CA CYS A 188 11.22 -13.52 -13.63
C CYS A 188 10.84 -12.87 -14.97
N ASP A 189 11.38 -13.40 -16.06
CA ASP A 189 10.99 -12.94 -17.40
C ASP A 189 9.56 -13.35 -17.75
N ARG A 190 8.81 -12.43 -18.40
CA ARG A 190 7.45 -12.70 -18.88
C ARG A 190 7.38 -13.95 -19.77
N SER A 191 8.39 -14.15 -20.65
CA SER A 191 8.45 -15.30 -21.54
C SER A 191 8.67 -16.61 -20.77
N ALA A 192 9.51 -16.57 -19.72
CA ALA A 192 9.74 -17.72 -18.83
C ALA A 192 8.46 -18.08 -18.06
N LEU A 193 7.76 -17.07 -17.49
CA LEU A 193 6.48 -17.27 -16.82
C LEU A 193 5.43 -17.89 -17.75
N SER A 194 5.30 -17.36 -18.97
CA SER A 194 4.30 -17.87 -19.94
C SER A 194 4.57 -19.32 -20.32
N ARG A 195 5.83 -19.69 -20.51
CA ARG A 195 6.23 -21.08 -20.77
C ARG A 195 5.93 -21.99 -19.60
N GLU A 196 6.27 -21.57 -18.39
CA GLU A 196 6.04 -22.37 -17.18
C GLU A 196 4.55 -22.61 -16.94
N LEU A 197 3.71 -21.58 -17.08
CA LEU A 197 2.26 -21.72 -16.93
C LEU A 197 1.68 -22.70 -17.97
N SER A 198 2.17 -22.68 -19.22
CA SER A 198 1.76 -23.63 -20.25
C SER A 198 2.21 -25.06 -19.94
N LEU A 199 3.39 -25.25 -19.33
CA LEU A 199 3.88 -26.53 -18.84
C LEU A 199 3.00 -27.06 -17.70
N MET A 200 2.73 -26.21 -16.71
CA MET A 200 1.89 -26.56 -15.57
C MET A 200 0.45 -26.93 -15.99
N GLN A 201 -0.08 -26.24 -17.01
CA GLN A 201 -1.39 -26.57 -17.57
C GLN A 201 -1.38 -27.94 -18.28
N ARG A 202 -0.33 -28.27 -19.03
CA ARG A 202 -0.15 -29.62 -19.61
C ARG A 202 -0.01 -30.72 -18.56
N ASP A 203 0.66 -30.38 -17.46
CA ASP A 203 0.84 -31.30 -16.32
C ASP A 203 -0.45 -31.46 -15.48
N GLY A 204 -1.53 -30.76 -15.83
CA GLY A 204 -2.83 -30.81 -15.14
C GLY A 204 -2.83 -30.12 -13.77
N LEU A 205 -1.84 -29.26 -13.47
CA LEU A 205 -1.71 -28.56 -12.18
C LEU A 205 -2.59 -27.31 -12.10
N LEU A 206 -2.93 -26.71 -13.24
CA LEU A 206 -3.78 -25.50 -13.30
C LEU A 206 -4.46 -25.40 -14.66
N GLU A 207 -5.53 -24.61 -14.69
CA GLU A 207 -6.17 -24.12 -15.91
C GLU A 207 -6.15 -22.60 -15.92
N THR A 208 -5.99 -22.00 -17.12
CA THR A 208 -6.02 -20.55 -17.28
C THR A 208 -7.07 -20.15 -18.29
N TYR A 209 -7.93 -19.25 -17.90
CA TYR A 209 -8.91 -18.62 -18.77
C TYR A 209 -8.49 -17.17 -19.04
N LYS A 210 -8.66 -16.69 -20.27
CA LYS A 210 -8.50 -15.26 -20.56
C LYS A 210 -9.80 -14.56 -20.13
N SER A 211 -9.67 -13.58 -19.27
CA SER A 211 -10.72 -12.58 -19.04
C SER A 211 -10.65 -11.50 -20.10
#